data_495a7e30c8f5de66585febf5a8889718
#
_entry.id   495a7e30c8f5de66585febf5a8889718
#
_cell.length_a   1.000
_cell.length_b   1.000
_cell.length_c   1.000
_cell.angle_alpha   90.00
_cell.angle_beta   90.00
_cell.angle_gamma   90.00
#
_symmetry.space_group_name_H-M   'P 1'
#
loop_
_entity.id
_entity.type
_entity.pdbx_description
1 polymer ?
#
loop_
_entity_poly.entity_id
_entity_poly.type
_entity_poly.pdbx_seq_one_letter_code
_entity_poly.pdbx_strand_id
1 'polypeptide(L)'
;MVENADVDDMKSLLDRKEAEEARQELAAKRPKPKDGPAVPTTVTFTDYDSVFDLIEDTSGERHIRQLSPNAWVCVDQDKYILTNSNGTYLKLEAAADQQPGVKTFLVTETVALDRSGSKQLPFMRPRQIAKALTLSDAIHAADTYAQSKYPFQFISRNQAWRNRPATDGQLAFLNKLRLKDDRLTAETLTKGKAGDMITKIKHGARGRF
;
A
#
# COMPACT_ATOMS: atom_id res chain seq x y z
N MET A 1 -27.94 56.47 29.41
CA MET A 1 -27.01 55.36 29.16
C MET A 1 -27.71 54.19 28.49
N VAL A 2 -28.18 54.33 27.27
CA VAL A 2 -28.92 53.25 26.57
C VAL A 2 -28.55 53.16 25.07
N GLU A 3 -27.49 53.88 24.57
CA GLU A 3 -27.21 53.96 23.14
C GLU A 3 -26.01 53.12 22.66
N ASN A 4 -25.28 52.46 23.54
CA ASN A 4 -24.07 51.65 23.09
C ASN A 4 -24.35 50.14 22.86
N ALA A 5 -25.46 49.62 23.28
CA ALA A 5 -25.78 48.18 23.10
C ALA A 5 -26.25 47.86 21.67
N ASP A 6 -26.85 48.82 20.97
CA ASP A 6 -27.42 48.61 19.62
C ASP A 6 -26.35 48.67 18.48
N VAL A 7 -25.22 49.32 18.72
CA VAL A 7 -24.16 49.46 17.73
C VAL A 7 -23.28 48.21 17.66
N ASP A 8 -23.04 47.56 18.79
CA ASP A 8 -22.26 46.33 18.84
C ASP A 8 -23.01 45.11 18.26
N ASP A 9 -24.35 45.10 18.44
CA ASP A 9 -25.20 44.07 17.82
C ASP A 9 -25.29 44.23 16.28
N MET A 10 -25.38 45.48 15.80
CA MET A 10 -25.38 45.78 14.37
C MET A 10 -24.04 45.42 13.73
N LYS A 11 -22.94 45.64 14.40
CA LYS A 11 -21.60 45.29 13.91
C LYS A 11 -21.39 43.79 13.81
N SER A 12 -21.84 43.06 14.81
CA SER A 12 -21.80 41.58 14.82
C SER A 12 -22.68 40.96 13.74
N LEU A 13 -23.80 41.59 13.38
CA LEU A 13 -24.66 41.15 12.27
C LEU A 13 -24.04 41.44 10.90
N LEU A 14 -23.33 42.55 10.75
CA LEU A 14 -22.60 42.89 9.54
C LEU A 14 -21.41 41.92 9.30
N ASP A 15 -20.62 41.67 10.35
CA ASP A 15 -19.50 40.72 10.29
C ASP A 15 -19.96 39.28 9.93
N ARG A 16 -21.16 38.89 10.44
CA ARG A 16 -21.79 37.62 10.08
C ARG A 16 -22.24 37.57 8.62
N LYS A 17 -22.81 38.64 8.09
CA LYS A 17 -23.24 38.72 6.70
C LYS A 17 -22.04 38.69 5.76
N GLU A 18 -20.99 39.45 6.05
CA GLU A 18 -19.76 39.46 5.25
C GLU A 18 -19.08 38.08 5.25
N ALA A 19 -19.07 37.39 6.39
CA ALA A 19 -18.53 36.02 6.49
C ALA A 19 -19.38 35.01 5.70
N GLU A 20 -20.69 35.19 5.64
CA GLU A 20 -21.60 34.33 4.89
C GLU A 20 -21.53 34.57 3.39
N GLU A 21 -21.40 35.83 2.95
CA GLU A 21 -21.16 36.22 1.56
C GLU A 21 -19.81 35.72 1.06
N ALA A 22 -18.74 35.85 1.85
CA ALA A 22 -17.44 35.30 1.56
C ALA A 22 -17.44 33.78 1.41
N ARG A 23 -18.22 33.07 2.26
CA ARG A 23 -18.41 31.61 2.13
C ARG A 23 -19.18 31.22 0.87
N GLN A 24 -20.20 31.99 0.49
CA GLN A 24 -20.96 31.74 -0.74
C GLN A 24 -20.14 32.03 -1.98
N GLU A 25 -19.28 33.07 -1.96
CA GLU A 25 -18.38 33.38 -3.07
C GLU A 25 -17.28 32.32 -3.24
N LEU A 26 -16.73 31.80 -2.13
CA LEU A 26 -15.79 30.67 -2.16
C LEU A 26 -16.45 29.38 -2.63
N ALA A 27 -17.72 29.15 -2.32
CA ALA A 27 -18.49 28.00 -2.80
C ALA A 27 -18.82 28.11 -4.29
N ALA A 28 -19.09 29.32 -4.79
CA ALA A 28 -19.35 29.59 -6.19
C ALA A 28 -18.10 29.50 -7.09
N LYS A 29 -16.92 29.79 -6.52
CA LYS A 29 -15.60 29.67 -7.20
C LYS A 29 -15.04 28.25 -7.22
N ARG A 30 -15.69 27.28 -6.56
CA ARG A 30 -15.29 25.87 -6.70
C ARG A 30 -15.58 25.41 -8.13
N PRO A 31 -14.58 24.92 -8.87
CA PRO A 31 -14.82 24.36 -10.19
C PRO A 31 -15.82 23.21 -10.05
N LYS A 32 -16.95 23.29 -10.80
CA LYS A 32 -17.91 22.20 -10.87
C LYS A 32 -17.15 20.93 -11.29
N PRO A 33 -17.35 19.79 -10.62
CA PRO A 33 -16.77 18.54 -11.06
C PRO A 33 -17.23 18.29 -12.49
N LYS A 34 -16.27 18.13 -13.40
CA LYS A 34 -16.57 17.60 -14.73
C LYS A 34 -17.12 16.19 -14.52
N ASP A 35 -18.24 15.88 -15.16
CA ASP A 35 -18.86 14.54 -15.15
C ASP A 35 -17.89 13.50 -15.71
N GLY A 36 -17.00 13.01 -14.86
CA GLY A 36 -16.23 11.80 -15.01
C GLY A 36 -16.72 10.81 -13.97
N PRO A 37 -16.51 9.50 -14.13
CA PRO A 37 -16.90 8.52 -13.11
C PRO A 37 -16.34 8.95 -11.77
N ALA A 38 -17.25 9.16 -10.80
CA ALA A 38 -16.91 9.67 -9.47
C ALA A 38 -15.85 8.77 -8.83
N VAL A 39 -14.63 9.25 -8.81
CA VAL A 39 -13.59 8.64 -7.98
C VAL A 39 -14.04 8.85 -6.54
N PRO A 40 -14.24 7.81 -5.74
CA PRO A 40 -14.64 7.96 -4.37
C PRO A 40 -13.56 8.76 -3.62
N THR A 41 -13.90 9.98 -3.25
CA THR A 41 -13.03 10.89 -2.48
C THR A 41 -13.09 10.61 -0.97
N THR A 42 -13.53 9.43 -0.58
CA THR A 42 -13.56 9.05 0.83
C THR A 42 -12.18 8.55 1.21
N VAL A 43 -11.42 9.41 1.89
CA VAL A 43 -10.19 8.98 2.55
C VAL A 43 -10.60 8.26 3.84
N THR A 44 -10.41 6.96 3.86
CA THR A 44 -10.62 6.14 5.05
C THR A 44 -9.28 6.02 5.78
N PHE A 45 -9.23 6.54 6.99
CA PHE A 45 -8.10 6.31 7.90
C PHE A 45 -8.39 5.03 8.68
N THR A 46 -7.42 4.14 8.74
CA THR A 46 -7.47 2.95 9.59
C THR A 46 -6.37 3.10 10.63
N ASP A 47 -6.78 3.27 11.89
CA ASP A 47 -5.86 3.23 13.02
C ASP A 47 -5.65 1.77 13.43
N TYR A 48 -4.40 1.42 13.69
CA TYR A 48 -4.01 0.07 14.12
C TYR A 48 -3.50 0.16 15.55
N ASP A 49 -4.04 -0.68 16.43
CA ASP A 49 -3.63 -0.75 17.83
C ASP A 49 -2.21 -1.30 17.98
N SER A 50 -1.77 -2.09 17.01
CA SER A 50 -0.42 -2.65 17.00
C SER A 50 0.15 -2.77 15.57
N VAL A 51 1.47 -2.92 15.49
CA VAL A 51 2.18 -3.21 14.22
C VAL A 51 1.73 -4.56 13.64
N PHE A 52 1.28 -5.48 14.49
CA PHE A 52 0.80 -6.78 14.06
C PHE A 52 -0.54 -6.69 13.36
N ASP A 53 -1.44 -5.83 13.81
CA ASP A 53 -2.72 -5.57 13.16
C ASP A 53 -2.51 -4.99 11.75
N LEU A 54 -1.56 -4.07 11.62
CA LEU A 54 -1.15 -3.55 10.31
C LEU A 54 -0.59 -4.65 9.39
N ILE A 55 0.21 -5.57 9.94
CA ILE A 55 0.81 -6.67 9.17
C ILE A 55 -0.26 -7.69 8.76
N GLU A 56 -1.26 -7.94 9.60
CA GLU A 56 -2.37 -8.86 9.34
C GLU A 56 -3.44 -8.26 8.41
N ASP A 57 -3.55 -6.93 8.37
CA ASP A 57 -4.53 -6.29 7.50
C ASP A 57 -4.23 -6.55 6.02
N THR A 58 -5.21 -7.09 5.34
CA THR A 58 -5.18 -7.37 3.89
C THR A 58 -6.10 -6.43 3.10
N SER A 59 -6.62 -5.37 3.71
CA SER A 59 -7.57 -4.45 3.09
C SER A 59 -6.99 -3.79 1.84
N GLY A 60 -5.73 -3.35 1.89
CA GLY A 60 -5.01 -2.77 0.76
C GLY A 60 -4.81 -3.72 -0.41
N GLU A 61 -4.94 -5.04 -0.18
CA GLU A 61 -4.79 -6.04 -1.24
C GLU A 61 -6.07 -6.29 -2.04
N ARG A 62 -7.24 -5.86 -1.53
CA ARG A 62 -8.53 -6.08 -2.22
C ARG A 62 -8.53 -5.48 -3.61
N HIS A 63 -8.00 -4.27 -3.74
CA HIS A 63 -7.92 -3.58 -5.02
C HIS A 63 -7.01 -4.31 -6.02
N ILE A 64 -5.82 -4.68 -5.60
CA ILE A 64 -4.87 -5.37 -6.49
C ILE A 64 -5.31 -6.78 -6.85
N ARG A 65 -6.08 -7.45 -5.97
CA ARG A 65 -6.65 -8.77 -6.22
C ARG A 65 -7.68 -8.79 -7.35
N GLN A 66 -8.31 -7.67 -7.62
CA GLN A 66 -9.24 -7.52 -8.76
C GLN A 66 -8.48 -7.35 -10.08
N LEU A 67 -7.28 -6.78 -10.04
CA LEU A 67 -6.46 -6.48 -11.21
C LEU A 67 -5.52 -7.63 -11.58
N SER A 68 -5.13 -8.48 -10.62
CA SER A 68 -4.10 -9.50 -10.81
C SER A 68 -4.45 -10.83 -10.14
N PRO A 69 -4.21 -11.98 -10.81
CA PRO A 69 -4.27 -13.30 -10.20
C PRO A 69 -3.03 -13.64 -9.36
N ASN A 70 -1.99 -12.81 -9.41
CA ASN A 70 -0.72 -13.04 -8.71
C ASN A 70 -0.80 -12.63 -7.24
N ALA A 71 0.11 -13.13 -6.44
CA ALA A 71 0.18 -12.95 -5.00
C ALA A 71 0.91 -11.64 -4.63
N TRP A 72 0.42 -10.53 -5.14
CA TRP A 72 0.90 -9.21 -4.75
C TRP A 72 0.58 -8.93 -3.29
N VAL A 73 1.54 -8.38 -2.58
CA VAL A 73 1.43 -7.97 -1.17
C VAL A 73 1.55 -6.45 -1.10
N CYS A 74 0.53 -5.80 -0.51
CA CYS A 74 0.58 -4.39 -0.20
C CYS A 74 1.48 -4.19 1.05
N VAL A 75 2.55 -3.42 0.92
CA VAL A 75 3.54 -3.21 1.99
C VAL A 75 3.55 -1.79 2.52
N ASP A 76 3.00 -0.85 1.75
CA ASP A 76 2.81 0.56 2.11
C ASP A 76 1.79 1.18 1.15
N GLN A 77 1.42 2.43 1.38
CA GLN A 77 0.54 3.16 0.47
C GLN A 77 1.15 3.18 -0.96
N ASP A 78 0.38 2.71 -1.92
CA ASP A 78 0.78 2.62 -3.34
C ASP A 78 2.09 1.86 -3.58
N LYS A 79 2.44 0.93 -2.67
CA LYS A 79 3.63 0.11 -2.78
C LYS A 79 3.31 -1.37 -2.63
N TYR A 80 3.61 -2.13 -3.66
CA TYR A 80 3.29 -3.55 -3.76
C TYR A 80 4.53 -4.37 -4.10
N ILE A 81 4.59 -5.56 -3.54
CA ILE A 81 5.69 -6.52 -3.76
C ILE A 81 5.12 -7.85 -4.27
N LEU A 82 5.73 -8.38 -5.31
CA LEU A 82 5.52 -9.75 -5.78
C LEU A 82 6.83 -10.53 -5.65
N THR A 83 6.85 -11.54 -4.79
CA THR A 83 8.06 -12.32 -4.50
C THR A 83 8.09 -13.61 -5.29
N ASN A 84 9.28 -14.01 -5.75
CA ASN A 84 9.58 -15.33 -6.29
C ASN A 84 10.21 -16.23 -5.20
N SER A 85 10.27 -17.53 -5.45
CA SER A 85 10.80 -18.56 -4.52
C SER A 85 12.25 -18.37 -4.12
N ASN A 86 13.08 -17.84 -5.03
CA ASN A 86 14.52 -17.61 -4.80
C ASN A 86 14.84 -16.30 -4.05
N GLY A 87 13.82 -15.54 -3.64
CA GLY A 87 13.98 -14.25 -2.98
C GLY A 87 14.06 -13.05 -3.94
N THR A 88 14.11 -13.26 -5.25
CA THR A 88 13.92 -12.20 -6.25
C THR A 88 12.51 -11.65 -6.15
N TYR A 89 12.34 -10.36 -6.35
CA TYR A 89 11.01 -9.74 -6.26
C TYR A 89 10.84 -8.60 -7.25
N LEU A 90 9.58 -8.38 -7.63
CA LEU A 90 9.13 -7.15 -8.28
C LEU A 90 8.59 -6.20 -7.23
N LYS A 91 8.97 -4.94 -7.33
CA LYS A 91 8.42 -3.84 -6.55
C LYS A 91 7.70 -2.91 -7.49
N LEU A 92 6.45 -2.62 -7.17
CA LEU A 92 5.65 -1.58 -7.79
C LEU A 92 5.43 -0.49 -6.75
N GLU A 93 5.75 0.76 -7.09
CA GLU A 93 5.56 1.90 -6.19
C GLU A 93 5.16 3.15 -6.98
N ALA A 94 4.36 4.00 -6.34
CA ALA A 94 4.08 5.32 -6.87
C ALA A 94 5.33 6.21 -6.74
N ALA A 95 5.66 6.90 -7.82
CA ALA A 95 6.70 7.92 -7.83
C ALA A 95 6.08 9.28 -8.20
N ALA A 96 6.55 10.34 -7.56
CA ALA A 96 6.24 11.68 -8.01
C ALA A 96 6.89 11.90 -9.38
N ASP A 97 6.12 12.35 -10.37
CA ASP A 97 6.70 12.74 -11.64
C ASP A 97 7.30 14.15 -11.55
N GLN A 98 8.11 14.51 -12.54
CA GLN A 98 8.66 15.87 -12.68
C GLN A 98 7.56 16.93 -12.87
N GLN A 99 6.36 16.51 -13.28
CA GLN A 99 5.18 17.38 -13.37
C GLN A 99 4.37 17.34 -12.08
N PRO A 100 4.11 18.49 -11.43
CA PRO A 100 3.33 18.56 -10.21
C PRO A 100 1.93 17.98 -10.41
N GLY A 101 1.53 17.04 -9.55
CA GLY A 101 0.18 16.43 -9.56
C GLY A 101 0.00 15.18 -10.42
N VAL A 102 1.01 14.76 -11.19
CA VAL A 102 0.96 13.51 -11.96
C VAL A 102 1.62 12.40 -11.14
N LYS A 103 0.84 11.38 -10.74
CA LYS A 103 1.37 10.15 -10.16
C LYS A 103 1.80 9.22 -11.30
N THR A 104 2.98 8.67 -11.21
CA THR A 104 3.44 7.58 -12.06
C THR A 104 3.79 6.38 -11.22
N PHE A 105 3.58 5.19 -11.77
CA PHE A 105 3.88 3.93 -11.12
C PHE A 105 5.11 3.32 -11.75
N LEU A 106 6.10 3.02 -10.94
CA LEU A 106 7.35 2.37 -11.36
C LEU A 106 7.34 0.92 -10.95
N VAL A 107 7.69 0.05 -11.90
CA VAL A 107 7.93 -1.37 -11.67
C VAL A 107 9.42 -1.62 -11.73
N THR A 108 9.99 -2.16 -10.66
CA THR A 108 11.40 -2.51 -10.56
C THR A 108 11.57 -3.97 -10.18
N GLU A 109 12.59 -4.63 -10.74
CA GLU A 109 13.03 -5.96 -10.35
C GLU A 109 14.28 -5.87 -9.49
N THR A 110 14.30 -6.62 -8.40
CA THR A 110 15.47 -6.81 -7.55
C THR A 110 15.81 -8.29 -7.51
N VAL A 111 16.91 -8.67 -8.14
CA VAL A 111 17.34 -10.06 -8.24
C VAL A 111 18.15 -10.45 -7.01
N ALA A 112 17.75 -11.55 -6.37
CA ALA A 112 18.51 -12.15 -5.29
C ALA A 112 19.75 -12.88 -5.85
N LEU A 113 20.91 -12.65 -5.23
CA LEU A 113 22.14 -13.34 -5.53
C LEU A 113 22.26 -14.62 -4.69
N ASP A 114 22.76 -15.68 -5.30
CA ASP A 114 23.06 -16.91 -4.58
C ASP A 114 24.22 -16.67 -3.59
N ARG A 115 24.01 -17.06 -2.33
CA ARG A 115 24.94 -16.77 -1.24
C ARG A 115 26.09 -17.78 -1.12
N SER A 116 26.33 -18.62 -2.10
CA SER A 116 27.39 -19.62 -2.00
C SER A 116 28.78 -18.94 -1.93
N GLY A 117 29.17 -18.53 -0.72
CA GLY A 117 30.55 -18.22 -0.35
C GLY A 117 31.01 -16.77 -0.45
N SER A 118 30.14 -15.77 -0.68
CA SER A 118 30.59 -14.39 -0.80
C SER A 118 30.02 -13.45 0.27
N LYS A 119 30.85 -12.51 0.76
CA LYS A 119 30.43 -11.35 1.59
C LYS A 119 29.71 -10.27 0.79
N GLN A 120 29.31 -10.53 -0.45
CA GLN A 120 28.63 -9.57 -1.32
C GLN A 120 27.20 -9.26 -0.85
N LEU A 121 26.70 -8.13 -1.32
CA LEU A 121 25.31 -7.74 -1.09
C LEU A 121 24.36 -8.85 -1.56
N PRO A 122 23.29 -9.15 -0.80
CA PRO A 122 22.39 -10.27 -1.09
C PRO A 122 21.52 -10.04 -2.34
N PHE A 123 21.54 -8.83 -2.90
CA PHE A 123 20.71 -8.44 -4.04
C PHE A 123 21.50 -7.64 -5.07
N MET A 124 21.15 -7.79 -6.33
CA MET A 124 21.56 -6.89 -7.40
C MET A 124 20.89 -5.52 -7.25
N ARG A 125 21.46 -4.52 -7.94
CA ARG A 125 20.80 -3.20 -8.05
C ARG A 125 19.42 -3.35 -8.69
N PRO A 126 18.39 -2.67 -8.16
CA PRO A 126 17.06 -2.69 -8.75
C PRO A 126 17.11 -2.22 -10.21
N ARG A 127 16.44 -2.96 -11.09
CA ARG A 127 16.31 -2.65 -12.50
C ARG A 127 14.88 -2.22 -12.81
N GLN A 128 14.69 -1.07 -13.42
CA GLN A 128 13.38 -0.63 -13.87
C GLN A 128 12.91 -1.51 -15.04
N ILE A 129 11.68 -2.04 -14.91
CA ILE A 129 11.05 -2.90 -15.91
C ILE A 129 9.99 -2.12 -16.69
N ALA A 130 9.17 -1.32 -15.97
CA ALA A 130 8.10 -0.55 -16.58
C ALA A 130 7.85 0.75 -15.82
N LYS A 131 7.26 1.73 -16.50
CA LYS A 131 6.69 2.96 -15.96
C LYS A 131 5.32 3.15 -16.58
N ALA A 132 4.29 3.41 -15.78
CA ALA A 132 2.93 3.61 -16.24
C ALA A 132 2.27 4.78 -15.48
N LEU A 133 1.23 5.36 -16.09
CA LEU A 133 0.46 6.45 -15.49
C LEU A 133 -0.64 5.95 -14.56
N THR A 134 -1.07 4.70 -14.72
CA THR A 134 -2.10 4.08 -13.89
C THR A 134 -1.55 2.86 -13.14
N LEU A 135 -2.12 2.58 -11.98
CA LEU A 135 -1.78 1.38 -11.21
C LEU A 135 -2.13 0.10 -12.01
N SER A 136 -3.25 0.11 -12.72
CA SER A 136 -3.70 -1.03 -13.52
C SER A 136 -2.68 -1.39 -14.60
N ASP A 137 -2.23 -0.41 -15.38
CA ASP A 137 -1.25 -0.65 -16.46
C ASP A 137 0.09 -1.11 -15.90
N ALA A 138 0.51 -0.55 -14.76
CA ALA A 138 1.74 -0.96 -14.08
C ALA A 138 1.65 -2.42 -13.61
N ILE A 139 0.51 -2.84 -13.04
CA ILE A 139 0.28 -4.24 -12.62
C ILE A 139 0.28 -5.17 -13.82
N HIS A 140 -0.43 -4.83 -14.91
CA HIS A 140 -0.48 -5.66 -16.12
C HIS A 140 0.91 -5.82 -16.76
N ALA A 141 1.69 -4.74 -16.82
CA ALA A 141 3.07 -4.82 -17.31
C ALA A 141 3.95 -5.71 -16.41
N ALA A 142 3.82 -5.56 -15.08
CA ALA A 142 4.55 -6.36 -14.13
C ALA A 142 4.16 -7.84 -14.16
N ASP A 143 2.86 -8.13 -14.30
CA ASP A 143 2.33 -9.49 -14.42
C ASP A 143 2.82 -10.18 -15.70
N THR A 144 2.79 -9.49 -16.83
CA THR A 144 3.32 -9.99 -18.10
C THR A 144 4.80 -10.33 -17.97
N TYR A 145 5.56 -9.44 -17.34
CA TYR A 145 6.98 -9.70 -17.08
C TYR A 145 7.18 -10.89 -16.13
N ALA A 146 6.43 -10.93 -15.01
CA ALA A 146 6.52 -12.02 -14.04
C ALA A 146 6.20 -13.37 -14.65
N GLN A 147 5.15 -13.46 -15.48
CA GLN A 147 4.76 -14.68 -16.16
C GLN A 147 5.85 -15.21 -17.13
N SER A 148 6.63 -14.33 -17.72
CA SER A 148 7.73 -14.70 -18.61
C SER A 148 9.00 -15.15 -17.89
N LYS A 149 9.19 -14.74 -16.62
CA LYS A 149 10.44 -14.91 -15.87
C LYS A 149 10.33 -15.80 -14.64
N TYR A 150 9.17 -15.83 -13.99
CA TYR A 150 8.97 -16.54 -12.74
C TYR A 150 8.09 -17.76 -12.94
N PRO A 151 8.39 -18.90 -12.29
CA PRO A 151 7.51 -20.04 -12.36
C PRO A 151 6.13 -19.70 -11.75
N PHE A 152 5.07 -19.93 -12.53
CA PHE A 152 3.69 -19.61 -12.16
C PHE A 152 3.27 -20.15 -10.80
N GLN A 153 3.76 -21.33 -10.43
CA GLN A 153 3.46 -21.96 -9.13
C GLN A 153 3.90 -21.11 -7.92
N PHE A 154 4.86 -20.20 -8.06
CA PHE A 154 5.33 -19.38 -6.94
C PHE A 154 4.68 -18.01 -6.90
N ILE A 155 4.26 -17.47 -8.03
CA ILE A 155 3.68 -16.13 -8.10
C ILE A 155 2.16 -16.12 -8.03
N SER A 156 1.48 -17.21 -8.40
CA SER A 156 0.03 -17.27 -8.39
C SER A 156 -0.55 -17.34 -6.98
N ARG A 157 -1.61 -16.57 -6.75
CA ARG A 157 -2.33 -16.51 -5.47
C ARG A 157 -3.09 -17.79 -5.14
N ASN A 158 -3.60 -18.48 -6.16
CA ASN A 158 -4.54 -19.61 -6.00
C ASN A 158 -3.85 -20.99 -5.91
N GLN A 159 -2.57 -21.01 -5.53
CA GLN A 159 -1.83 -22.26 -5.42
C GLN A 159 -2.17 -23.03 -4.15
N ALA A 160 -2.40 -24.34 -4.28
CA ALA A 160 -2.77 -25.21 -3.17
C ALA A 160 -1.75 -25.21 -2.00
N TRP A 161 -0.48 -25.02 -2.30
CA TRP A 161 0.56 -24.95 -1.25
C TRP A 161 0.41 -23.73 -0.33
N ARG A 162 -0.23 -22.65 -0.78
CA ARG A 162 -0.47 -21.45 0.04
C ARG A 162 -1.48 -21.71 1.16
N ASN A 163 -2.38 -22.66 0.97
CA ASN A 163 -3.39 -23.06 1.96
C ASN A 163 -2.88 -24.11 2.98
N ARG A 164 -1.66 -24.66 2.77
CA ARG A 164 -1.04 -25.56 3.74
C ARG A 164 -0.67 -24.80 5.02
N PRO A 165 -0.51 -25.48 6.15
CA PRO A 165 -0.01 -24.87 7.39
C PRO A 165 1.31 -24.13 7.19
N ALA A 166 1.53 -23.06 7.95
CA ALA A 166 2.79 -22.34 7.95
C ALA A 166 3.94 -23.27 8.37
N THR A 167 5.13 -23.03 7.79
CA THR A 167 6.32 -23.83 8.13
C THR A 167 6.92 -23.35 9.45
N ASP A 168 7.66 -24.25 10.15
CA ASP A 168 8.33 -23.91 11.41
C ASP A 168 9.28 -22.71 11.26
N GLY A 169 9.98 -22.61 10.12
CA GLY A 169 10.85 -21.47 9.83
C GLY A 169 10.09 -20.14 9.70
N GLN A 170 8.88 -20.15 9.09
CA GLN A 170 8.01 -18.98 9.00
C GLN A 170 7.49 -18.60 10.39
N LEU A 171 7.01 -19.57 11.15
CA LEU A 171 6.52 -19.36 12.51
C LEU A 171 7.63 -18.84 13.43
N ALA A 172 8.82 -19.44 13.36
CA ALA A 172 9.97 -18.99 14.15
C ALA A 172 10.36 -17.54 13.82
N PHE A 173 10.31 -17.14 12.54
CA PHE A 173 10.58 -15.75 12.12
C PHE A 173 9.53 -14.77 12.66
N LEU A 174 8.25 -15.10 12.49
CA LEU A 174 7.14 -14.21 12.90
C LEU A 174 7.05 -14.12 14.42
N ASN A 175 7.24 -15.22 15.13
CA ASN A 175 7.15 -15.29 16.59
C ASN A 175 8.34 -14.64 17.32
N LYS A 176 9.45 -14.35 16.64
CA LYS A 176 10.55 -13.53 17.22
C LYS A 176 10.12 -12.09 17.52
N LEU A 177 9.11 -11.60 16.81
CA LEU A 177 8.59 -10.24 16.92
C LEU A 177 7.38 -10.15 17.86
N ARG A 178 6.90 -11.28 18.40
CA ARG A 178 5.67 -11.38 19.20
C ARG A 178 5.94 -11.76 20.66
N LEU A 179 5.03 -11.37 21.53
CA LEU A 179 5.03 -11.77 22.93
C LEU A 179 4.71 -13.26 23.06
N LYS A 180 5.04 -13.86 24.20
CA LYS A 180 4.83 -15.30 24.42
C LYS A 180 3.38 -15.74 24.33
N ASP A 181 2.47 -14.86 24.75
CA ASP A 181 1.03 -15.14 24.82
C ASP A 181 0.31 -14.91 23.47
N ASP A 182 1.00 -14.28 22.49
CA ASP A 182 0.47 -13.98 21.16
C ASP A 182 1.22 -14.72 20.05
N ARG A 183 1.59 -15.97 20.30
CA ARG A 183 2.33 -16.75 19.31
C ARG A 183 1.43 -17.36 18.26
N LEU A 184 1.85 -17.23 17.01
CA LEU A 184 1.22 -17.87 15.87
C LEU A 184 1.59 -19.36 15.83
N THR A 185 0.62 -20.18 15.44
CA THR A 185 0.77 -21.64 15.30
C THR A 185 0.47 -22.07 13.87
N ALA A 186 0.86 -23.29 13.53
CA ALA A 186 0.55 -23.87 12.22
C ALA A 186 -0.94 -24.13 12.00
N GLU A 187 -1.73 -24.18 13.07
CA GLU A 187 -3.19 -24.35 13.01
C GLU A 187 -3.91 -23.04 12.65
N THR A 188 -3.38 -21.93 13.12
CA THR A 188 -3.99 -20.60 12.94
C THR A 188 -3.50 -19.89 11.68
N LEU A 189 -2.32 -20.26 11.15
CA LEU A 189 -1.68 -19.54 10.05
C LEU A 189 -1.35 -20.43 8.87
N THR A 190 -1.77 -20.02 7.67
CA THR A 190 -1.41 -20.72 6.43
C THR A 190 -0.05 -20.24 5.90
N LYS A 191 0.60 -21.11 5.14
CA LYS A 191 1.91 -20.84 4.52
C LYS A 191 1.90 -19.59 3.64
N GLY A 192 0.79 -19.36 2.91
CA GLY A 192 0.60 -18.17 2.08
C GLY A 192 0.53 -16.90 2.92
N LYS A 193 -0.35 -16.87 3.95
CA LYS A 193 -0.46 -15.73 4.86
C LYS A 193 0.85 -15.44 5.58
N ALA A 194 1.52 -16.48 6.08
CA ALA A 194 2.84 -16.32 6.70
C ALA A 194 3.86 -15.70 5.75
N GLY A 195 3.88 -16.11 4.48
CA GLY A 195 4.74 -15.50 3.45
C GLY A 195 4.43 -14.02 3.20
N ASP A 196 3.14 -13.68 3.13
CA ASP A 196 2.68 -12.31 2.92
C ASP A 196 3.06 -11.40 4.10
N MET A 197 2.88 -11.86 5.35
CA MET A 197 3.31 -11.17 6.57
C MET A 197 4.83 -10.94 6.60
N ILE A 198 5.62 -11.97 6.27
CA ILE A 198 7.09 -11.85 6.18
C ILE A 198 7.48 -10.82 5.11
N THR A 199 6.78 -10.78 3.99
CA THR A 199 7.01 -9.80 2.92
C THR A 199 6.72 -8.38 3.43
N LYS A 200 5.60 -8.15 4.14
CA LYS A 200 5.28 -6.87 4.77
C LYS A 200 6.37 -6.41 5.75
N ILE A 201 6.85 -7.31 6.60
CA ILE A 201 7.92 -7.00 7.56
C ILE A 201 9.22 -6.63 6.84
N LYS A 202 9.61 -7.38 5.81
CA LYS A 202 10.88 -7.17 5.10
C LYS A 202 10.90 -5.90 4.24
N HIS A 203 9.79 -5.54 3.63
CA HIS A 203 9.73 -4.48 2.62
C HIS A 203 8.94 -3.23 3.05
N GLY A 204 8.12 -3.32 4.08
CA GLY A 204 7.28 -2.23 4.58
C GLY A 204 7.56 -1.84 6.01
N ALA A 205 7.16 -2.67 6.96
CA ALA A 205 7.12 -2.33 8.38
C ALA A 205 8.51 -2.12 9.03
N ARG A 206 9.58 -2.67 8.46
CA ARG A 206 10.94 -2.62 9.05
C ARG A 206 11.62 -1.26 8.95
N GLY A 207 11.15 -0.36 8.12
CA GLY A 207 11.73 0.98 7.95
C GLY A 207 11.28 2.00 9.01
N ARG A 208 10.47 1.58 9.98
CA ARG A 208 9.88 2.46 11.01
C ARG A 208 10.27 2.10 12.45
N PHE A 209 11.25 1.20 12.62
CA PHE A 209 11.79 0.84 13.93
C PHE A 209 13.25 1.26 14.04
#